data_ecadb2336c3d4a786539869f38104550
#
_entry.id   ecadb2336c3d4a786539869f38104550
#
_cell.length_a   1.000
_cell.length_b   1.000
_cell.length_c   1.000
_cell.angle_alpha   90.00
_cell.angle_beta   90.00
_cell.angle_gamma   90.00
#
_symmetry.space_group_name_H-M   'P 1'
#
loop_
_entity.id
_entity.type
_entity.pdbx_description
1 polymer ?
#
loop_
_entity_poly.entity_id
_entity_poly.type
_entity_poly.pdbx_seq_one_letter_code
_entity_poly.pdbx_strand_id
1 'polypeptide(L)'
;YDRLVGSEMCIRDSSSTEQVENIINIISEIRSFKNELNVSPGSFIDVSISNINKNQKDFINTNEIILKKLGRINSILDKDLDKPAATMVVSGDLFKIYFDKDVDLKLIKENLTNKQSRLEQEMNKISQRLENKSFVDRAPKEIVEQEKNNYNNLKNDIEKISVTIKGI
;
A
#
# COMPACT_ATOMS: atom_id res chain seq x y z
N TYR A 1 -23.53 -37.79 -39.68
CA TYR A 1 -23.04 -37.60 -38.28
C TYR A 1 -22.43 -36.21 -38.19
N ASP A 2 -23.30 -35.22 -38.02
CA ASP A 2 -22.88 -33.84 -37.67
C ASP A 2 -22.49 -33.83 -36.20
N ARG A 3 -21.21 -33.77 -35.99
CA ARG A 3 -20.62 -33.56 -34.68
C ARG A 3 -20.65 -32.06 -34.43
N LEU A 4 -21.69 -31.60 -33.77
CA LEU A 4 -21.72 -30.25 -33.16
C LEU A 4 -20.60 -30.19 -32.14
N VAL A 5 -19.45 -29.69 -32.57
CA VAL A 5 -18.43 -29.16 -31.65
C VAL A 5 -18.98 -27.85 -31.15
N GLY A 6 -19.68 -27.91 -30.03
CA GLY A 6 -20.00 -26.70 -29.27
C GLY A 6 -18.68 -26.01 -28.91
N SER A 7 -18.40 -24.92 -29.55
CA SER A 7 -17.41 -24.00 -29.06
C SER A 7 -17.97 -23.44 -27.75
N GLU A 8 -17.68 -24.12 -26.66
CA GLU A 8 -17.78 -23.51 -25.32
C GLU A 8 -16.76 -22.38 -25.28
N MET A 9 -17.13 -21.30 -25.91
CA MET A 9 -16.50 -20.06 -25.71
C MET A 9 -16.75 -19.73 -24.25
N CYS A 10 -15.75 -19.99 -23.40
CA CYS A 10 -15.69 -19.44 -22.06
C CYS A 10 -15.80 -17.93 -22.23
N ILE A 11 -17.03 -17.42 -22.16
CA ILE A 11 -17.27 -15.98 -21.97
C ILE A 11 -16.70 -15.73 -20.59
N ARG A 12 -15.43 -15.34 -20.59
CA ARG A 12 -14.80 -14.74 -19.41
C ARG A 12 -15.55 -13.45 -19.21
N ASP A 13 -16.52 -13.49 -18.32
CA ASP A 13 -17.25 -12.30 -17.93
C ASP A 13 -16.22 -11.26 -17.49
N SER A 14 -16.04 -10.23 -18.31
CA SER A 14 -15.08 -9.15 -18.04
C SER A 14 -15.36 -8.48 -16.69
N SER A 15 -16.64 -8.45 -16.29
CA SER A 15 -17.06 -7.92 -14.98
C SER A 15 -16.57 -8.78 -13.81
N SER A 16 -16.58 -10.11 -13.93
CA SER A 16 -16.07 -11.00 -12.87
C SER A 16 -14.55 -10.97 -12.76
N THR A 17 -13.85 -10.77 -13.87
CA THR A 17 -12.39 -10.62 -13.88
C THR A 17 -11.98 -9.31 -13.17
N GLU A 18 -12.64 -8.20 -13.49
CA GLU A 18 -12.40 -6.90 -12.86
C GLU A 18 -12.67 -6.94 -11.35
N GLN A 19 -13.72 -7.62 -10.93
CA GLN A 19 -14.03 -7.81 -9.50
C GLN A 19 -12.93 -8.58 -8.77
N VAL A 20 -12.41 -9.66 -9.37
CA VAL A 20 -11.30 -10.44 -8.78
C VAL A 20 -10.01 -9.61 -8.72
N GLU A 21 -9.70 -8.86 -9.76
CA GLU A 21 -8.54 -7.96 -9.78
C GLU A 21 -8.63 -6.89 -8.68
N ASN A 22 -9.81 -6.32 -8.46
CA ASN A 22 -10.03 -5.35 -7.39
C ASN A 22 -9.82 -5.97 -6.00
N ILE A 23 -10.28 -7.21 -5.76
CA ILE A 23 -10.02 -7.92 -4.51
C ILE A 23 -8.52 -8.16 -4.32
N ILE A 24 -7.84 -8.61 -5.36
CA ILE A 24 -6.38 -8.85 -5.32
C ILE A 24 -5.65 -7.55 -5.00
N ASN A 25 -6.02 -6.45 -5.62
CA ASN A 25 -5.41 -5.14 -5.39
C ASN A 25 -5.59 -4.70 -3.94
N ILE A 26 -6.81 -4.75 -3.39
CA ILE A 26 -7.08 -4.41 -1.99
C ILE A 26 -6.23 -5.25 -1.04
N ILE A 27 -6.19 -6.57 -1.24
CA ILE A 27 -5.42 -7.48 -0.39
C ILE A 27 -3.91 -7.21 -0.50
N SER A 28 -3.41 -6.95 -1.70
CA SER A 28 -2.00 -6.66 -1.96
C SER A 28 -1.56 -5.37 -1.29
N GLU A 29 -2.37 -4.33 -1.39
CA GLU A 29 -2.10 -3.05 -0.74
C GLU A 29 -2.10 -3.17 0.79
N ILE A 30 -3.08 -3.88 1.37
CA ILE A 30 -3.11 -4.14 2.82
C ILE A 30 -1.87 -4.92 3.28
N ARG A 31 -1.41 -5.90 2.50
CA ARG A 31 -0.21 -6.68 2.83
C ARG A 31 1.05 -5.85 2.68
N SER A 32 1.15 -5.04 1.62
CA SER A 32 2.26 -4.10 1.41
C SER A 32 2.36 -3.12 2.57
N PHE A 33 1.24 -2.56 2.97
CA PHE A 33 1.15 -1.66 4.11
C PHE A 33 1.62 -2.32 5.43
N LYS A 34 1.19 -3.55 5.72
CA LYS A 34 1.68 -4.30 6.89
C LYS A 34 3.20 -4.51 6.86
N ASN A 35 3.74 -4.83 5.68
CA ASN A 35 5.18 -5.00 5.50
C ASN A 35 5.94 -3.68 5.70
N GLU A 36 5.42 -2.58 5.19
CA GLU A 36 6.03 -1.25 5.38
C GLU A 36 6.12 -0.86 6.85
N LEU A 37 5.10 -1.22 7.62
CA LEU A 37 5.04 -0.97 9.06
C LEU A 37 5.78 -2.02 9.91
N ASN A 38 6.36 -3.05 9.28
CA ASN A 38 6.97 -4.17 9.97
C ASN A 38 5.99 -4.92 10.90
N VAL A 39 4.70 -4.88 10.59
CA VAL A 39 3.66 -5.62 11.28
C VAL A 39 3.65 -7.05 10.77
N SER A 40 3.52 -8.01 11.68
CA SER A 40 3.43 -9.42 11.29
C SER A 40 2.33 -9.65 10.26
N PRO A 41 2.58 -10.37 9.16
CA PRO A 41 1.56 -10.70 8.17
C PRO A 41 0.34 -11.42 8.75
N GLY A 42 0.53 -12.11 9.87
CA GLY A 42 -0.52 -12.83 10.60
C GLY A 42 -1.40 -11.96 11.49
N SER A 43 -0.98 -10.75 11.82
CA SER A 43 -1.74 -9.84 12.69
C SER A 43 -3.05 -9.41 12.03
N PHE A 44 -4.09 -9.31 12.82
CA PHE A 44 -5.38 -8.80 12.39
C PHE A 44 -5.42 -7.27 12.47
N ILE A 45 -6.18 -6.67 11.58
CA ILE A 45 -6.44 -5.23 11.52
C ILE A 45 -7.93 -4.98 11.40
N ASP A 46 -8.39 -3.83 11.88
CA ASP A 46 -9.72 -3.32 11.57
C ASP A 46 -9.60 -2.28 10.47
N VAL A 47 -10.56 -2.25 9.57
CA VAL A 47 -10.56 -1.35 8.41
C VAL A 47 -11.88 -0.60 8.36
N SER A 48 -11.82 0.71 8.23
CA SER A 48 -12.96 1.54 7.86
C SER A 48 -12.76 2.07 6.45
N ILE A 49 -13.82 2.10 5.66
CA ILE A 49 -13.76 2.52 4.27
C ILE A 49 -14.66 3.73 4.10
N SER A 50 -14.05 4.86 3.77
CA SER A 50 -14.75 6.13 3.58
C SER A 50 -14.84 6.50 2.10
N ASN A 51 -15.84 7.30 1.75
CA ASN A 51 -16.08 7.81 0.40
C ASN A 51 -16.43 6.76 -0.66
N ILE A 52 -16.95 5.60 -0.24
CA ILE A 52 -17.42 4.57 -1.16
C ILE A 52 -18.83 4.88 -1.68
N ASN A 53 -19.03 4.60 -2.96
CA ASN A 53 -20.38 4.63 -3.54
C ASN A 53 -21.15 3.33 -3.20
N LYS A 54 -22.44 3.31 -3.50
CA LYS A 54 -23.31 2.17 -3.17
C LYS A 54 -22.83 0.87 -3.80
N ASN A 55 -22.39 0.92 -5.06
CA ASN A 55 -21.92 -0.27 -5.80
C ASN A 55 -20.65 -0.86 -5.17
N GLN A 56 -19.72 -0.01 -4.75
CA GLN A 56 -18.52 -0.41 -4.04
C GLN A 56 -18.82 -1.00 -2.66
N LYS A 57 -19.80 -0.43 -1.94
CA LYS A 57 -20.22 -0.98 -0.66
C LYS A 57 -20.82 -2.38 -0.83
N ASP A 58 -21.67 -2.57 -1.81
CA ASP A 58 -22.27 -3.87 -2.13
C ASP A 58 -21.20 -4.88 -2.56
N PHE A 59 -20.19 -4.44 -3.33
CA PHE A 59 -19.04 -5.26 -3.71
C PHE A 59 -18.24 -5.74 -2.49
N ILE A 60 -17.90 -4.83 -1.58
CA ILE A 60 -17.17 -5.15 -0.36
C ILE A 60 -17.96 -6.09 0.53
N ASN A 61 -19.25 -5.86 0.73
CA ASN A 61 -20.12 -6.71 1.52
C ASN A 61 -20.23 -8.12 0.92
N THR A 62 -20.35 -8.22 -0.40
CA THR A 62 -20.43 -9.51 -1.09
C THR A 62 -19.13 -10.32 -0.93
N ASN A 63 -17.99 -9.64 -0.90
CA ASN A 63 -16.67 -10.26 -0.82
C ASN A 63 -16.04 -10.20 0.57
N GLU A 64 -16.80 -9.80 1.59
CA GLU A 64 -16.31 -9.59 2.96
C GLU A 64 -15.53 -10.79 3.52
N ILE A 65 -16.04 -11.99 3.31
CA ILE A 65 -15.41 -13.23 3.81
C ILE A 65 -14.00 -13.41 3.20
N ILE A 66 -13.85 -13.14 1.91
CA ILE A 66 -12.58 -13.27 1.19
C ILE A 66 -11.61 -12.21 1.68
N LEU A 67 -12.06 -10.96 1.75
CA LEU A 67 -11.27 -9.82 2.22
C LEU A 67 -10.80 -10.04 3.66
N LYS A 68 -11.68 -10.47 4.56
CA LYS A 68 -11.33 -10.79 5.95
C LYS A 68 -10.30 -11.91 6.05
N LYS A 69 -10.50 -13.01 5.35
CA LYS A 69 -9.56 -14.15 5.42
C LYS A 69 -8.19 -13.83 4.80
N LEU A 70 -8.17 -13.29 3.59
CA LEU A 70 -6.92 -13.07 2.85
C LEU A 70 -6.18 -11.78 3.26
N GLY A 71 -6.91 -10.73 3.64
CA GLY A 71 -6.37 -9.48 4.16
C GLY A 71 -6.02 -9.54 5.65
N ARG A 72 -6.43 -10.61 6.35
CA ARG A 72 -6.36 -10.66 7.82
C ARG A 72 -7.05 -9.46 8.46
N ILE A 73 -8.28 -9.21 8.02
CA ILE A 73 -9.13 -8.14 8.53
C ILE A 73 -10.06 -8.77 9.58
N ASN A 74 -10.07 -8.21 10.78
CA ASN A 74 -10.94 -8.63 11.86
C ASN A 74 -12.36 -8.09 11.63
N SER A 75 -12.48 -6.77 11.43
CA SER A 75 -13.75 -6.11 11.14
C SER A 75 -13.63 -5.04 10.05
N ILE A 76 -14.68 -4.91 9.26
CA ILE A 76 -14.88 -3.80 8.33
C ILE A 76 -15.90 -2.88 8.98
N LEU A 77 -15.49 -1.66 9.29
CA LEU A 77 -16.25 -0.70 10.06
C LEU A 77 -17.03 0.23 9.12
N ASP A 78 -18.30 0.43 9.38
CA ASP A 78 -19.13 1.40 8.66
C ASP A 78 -18.88 2.85 9.07
N LYS A 79 -18.19 3.06 10.19
CA LYS A 79 -17.86 4.38 10.74
C LYS A 79 -16.40 4.47 11.08
N ASP A 80 -15.85 5.65 10.86
CA ASP A 80 -14.49 5.95 11.26
C ASP A 80 -14.35 5.99 12.78
N LEU A 81 -13.30 5.37 13.29
CA LEU A 81 -12.86 5.55 14.66
C LEU A 81 -11.97 6.79 14.76
N ASP A 82 -11.86 7.35 15.97
CA ASP A 82 -11.21 8.66 16.20
C ASP A 82 -9.72 8.68 15.94
N LYS A 83 -9.01 7.74 15.60
CA LYS A 83 -7.57 7.79 15.26
C LYS A 83 -7.19 6.60 14.39
N PRO A 84 -7.26 6.72 13.07
CA PRO A 84 -6.71 5.68 12.22
C PRO A 84 -5.18 5.63 12.38
N ALA A 85 -4.67 4.42 12.49
CA ALA A 85 -3.22 4.20 12.50
C ALA A 85 -2.59 4.57 11.16
N ALA A 86 -3.34 4.43 10.08
CA ALA A 86 -2.95 4.90 8.76
C ALA A 86 -4.15 5.04 7.83
N THR A 87 -3.89 5.74 6.74
CA THR A 87 -4.85 5.95 5.67
C THR A 87 -4.20 5.57 4.35
N MET A 88 -4.87 4.73 3.57
CA MET A 88 -4.41 4.34 2.24
C MET A 88 -5.53 4.54 1.23
N VAL A 89 -5.16 4.75 -0.02
CA VAL A 89 -6.11 4.87 -1.13
C VAL A 89 -5.93 3.68 -2.04
N VAL A 90 -6.97 2.89 -2.23
CA VAL A 90 -6.98 1.74 -3.13
C VAL A 90 -8.11 1.90 -4.12
N SER A 91 -7.79 1.87 -5.39
CA SER A 91 -8.76 2.04 -6.50
C SER A 91 -9.65 3.29 -6.40
N GLY A 92 -9.15 4.34 -5.73
CA GLY A 92 -9.88 5.60 -5.51
C GLY A 92 -10.67 5.66 -4.19
N ASP A 93 -10.77 4.57 -3.47
CA ASP A 93 -11.45 4.51 -2.16
C ASP A 93 -10.46 4.75 -1.01
N LEU A 94 -10.93 5.43 0.02
CA LEU A 94 -10.13 5.76 1.19
C LEU A 94 -10.31 4.68 2.27
N PHE A 95 -9.26 3.92 2.52
CA PHE A 95 -9.19 2.91 3.56
C PHE A 95 -8.47 3.48 4.78
N LYS A 96 -9.13 3.48 5.92
CA LYS A 96 -8.53 3.81 7.21
C LYS A 96 -8.27 2.53 7.98
N ILE A 97 -7.05 2.32 8.39
CA ILE A 97 -6.60 1.10 9.05
C ILE A 97 -6.42 1.37 10.54
N TYR A 98 -6.93 0.46 11.34
CA TYR A 98 -6.80 0.45 12.79
C TYR A 98 -6.13 -0.85 13.20
N PHE A 99 -5.17 -0.78 14.08
CA PHE A 99 -4.54 -1.96 14.64
C PHE A 99 -5.32 -2.49 15.82
N ASP A 100 -5.36 -3.80 15.95
CA ASP A 100 -5.85 -4.45 17.16
C ASP A 100 -4.91 -4.13 18.35
N LYS A 101 -5.44 -4.26 19.56
CA LYS A 101 -4.73 -3.96 20.81
C LYS A 101 -3.43 -4.78 21.00
N ASP A 102 -3.31 -5.90 20.28
CA ASP A 102 -2.15 -6.76 20.31
C ASP A 102 -0.96 -6.23 19.48
N VAL A 103 -1.14 -5.14 18.74
CA VAL A 103 -0.08 -4.54 17.94
C VAL A 103 0.61 -3.44 18.73
N ASP A 104 1.90 -3.60 18.98
CA ASP A 104 2.70 -2.61 19.69
C ASP A 104 3.00 -1.38 18.79
N LEU A 105 2.15 -0.36 18.90
CA LEU A 105 2.29 0.89 18.16
C LEU A 105 3.60 1.62 18.48
N LYS A 106 4.17 1.44 19.66
CA LYS A 106 5.46 2.05 20.01
C LYS A 106 6.59 1.42 19.23
N LEU A 107 6.58 0.10 19.12
CA LEU A 107 7.57 -0.64 18.34
C LEU A 107 7.46 -0.29 16.83
N ILE A 108 6.25 -0.16 16.32
CA ILE A 108 6.04 0.28 14.92
C ILE A 108 6.62 1.67 14.71
N LYS A 109 6.32 2.61 15.60
CA LYS A 109 6.81 3.99 15.53
C LYS A 109 8.34 4.06 15.59
N GLU A 110 8.94 3.27 16.46
CA GLU A 110 10.40 3.15 16.57
C GLU A 110 11.01 2.59 15.28
N ASN A 111 10.44 1.52 14.73
CA ASN A 111 10.90 0.93 13.47
C ASN A 111 10.79 1.90 12.29
N LEU A 112 9.68 2.64 12.19
CA LEU A 112 9.48 3.66 11.16
C LEU A 112 10.47 4.82 11.31
N THR A 113 10.72 5.28 12.54
CA THR A 113 11.70 6.33 12.82
C THR A 113 13.11 5.88 12.44
N ASN A 114 13.48 4.65 12.76
CA ASN A 114 14.76 4.07 12.36
C ASN A 114 14.90 3.94 10.84
N LYS A 115 13.82 3.52 10.16
CA LYS A 115 13.77 3.46 8.69
C LYS A 115 13.92 4.85 8.07
N GLN A 116 13.18 5.83 8.57
CA GLN A 116 13.27 7.23 8.13
C GLN A 116 14.71 7.74 8.24
N SER A 117 15.34 7.55 9.40
CA SER A 117 16.71 8.00 9.64
C SER A 117 17.72 7.37 8.67
N ARG A 118 17.54 6.09 8.32
CA ARG A 118 18.39 5.42 7.31
C ARG A 118 18.20 6.03 5.91
N LEU A 119 16.95 6.25 5.51
CA LEU A 119 16.66 6.86 4.20
C LEU A 119 17.17 8.31 4.11
N GLU A 120 17.08 9.07 5.19
CA GLU A 120 17.65 10.42 5.28
C GLU A 120 19.18 10.42 5.13
N GLN A 121 19.87 9.46 5.76
CA GLN A 121 21.31 9.30 5.58
C GLN A 121 21.68 8.94 4.14
N GLU A 122 20.91 8.06 3.50
CA GLU A 122 21.11 7.69 2.11
C GLU A 122 20.85 8.88 1.16
N MET A 123 19.77 9.60 1.37
CA MET A 123 19.43 10.81 0.62
C MET A 123 20.54 11.87 0.75
N ASN A 124 21.09 12.07 1.95
CA ASN A 124 22.20 13.00 2.18
C ASN A 124 23.48 12.60 1.43
N LYS A 125 23.80 11.28 1.35
CA LYS A 125 24.93 10.80 0.56
C LYS A 125 24.74 11.09 -0.93
N ILE A 126 23.54 10.91 -1.46
CA ILE A 126 23.24 11.23 -2.85
C ILE A 126 23.31 12.74 -3.09
N SER A 127 22.77 13.55 -2.18
CA SER A 127 22.88 15.02 -2.26
C SER A 127 24.32 15.49 -2.34
N GLN A 128 25.18 14.98 -1.46
CA GLN A 128 26.61 15.31 -1.46
C GLN A 128 27.31 14.92 -2.79
N ARG A 129 26.93 13.79 -3.39
CA ARG A 129 27.44 13.40 -4.70
C ARG A 129 26.98 14.33 -5.81
N LEU A 130 25.69 14.71 -5.80
CA LEU A 130 25.11 15.63 -6.79
C LEU A 130 25.63 17.08 -6.64
N GLU A 131 26.04 17.49 -5.44
CA GLU A 131 26.69 18.80 -5.18
C GLU A 131 28.16 18.83 -5.61
N ASN A 132 28.79 17.66 -5.73
CA ASN A 132 30.17 17.55 -6.16
C ASN A 132 30.29 17.78 -7.67
N LYS A 133 30.74 18.99 -8.05
CA LYS A 133 30.94 19.38 -9.47
C LYS A 133 31.82 18.40 -10.22
N SER A 134 32.90 17.91 -9.58
CA SER A 134 33.78 16.92 -10.23
C SER A 134 33.11 15.60 -10.55
N PHE A 135 32.14 15.21 -9.76
CA PHE A 135 31.31 14.02 -10.06
C PHE A 135 30.32 14.31 -11.21
N VAL A 136 29.60 15.42 -11.13
CA VAL A 136 28.59 15.77 -12.14
C VAL A 136 29.20 16.01 -13.53
N ASP A 137 30.41 16.57 -13.59
CA ASP A 137 31.10 16.87 -14.85
C ASP A 137 31.74 15.64 -15.49
N ARG A 138 32.15 14.64 -14.68
CA ARG A 138 32.83 13.42 -15.16
C ARG A 138 31.93 12.20 -15.32
N ALA A 139 30.84 12.13 -14.58
CA ALA A 139 29.92 11.01 -14.64
C ALA A 139 29.09 11.04 -15.94
N PRO A 140 28.74 9.88 -16.50
CA PRO A 140 27.77 9.80 -17.59
C PRO A 140 26.44 10.47 -17.21
N LYS A 141 25.84 11.20 -18.13
CA LYS A 141 24.58 11.92 -17.89
C LYS A 141 23.48 11.01 -17.34
N GLU A 142 23.42 9.77 -17.82
CA GLU A 142 22.48 8.75 -17.37
C GLU A 142 22.61 8.44 -15.87
N ILE A 143 23.84 8.37 -15.37
CA ILE A 143 24.12 8.11 -13.94
C ILE A 143 23.70 9.30 -13.09
N VAL A 144 23.98 10.52 -13.55
CA VAL A 144 23.54 11.74 -12.84
C VAL A 144 22.01 11.83 -12.78
N GLU A 145 21.33 11.45 -13.87
CA GLU A 145 19.89 11.43 -13.92
C GLU A 145 19.28 10.33 -13.04
N GLN A 146 19.86 9.14 -13.01
CA GLN A 146 19.50 8.08 -12.08
C GLN A 146 19.64 8.51 -10.62
N GLU A 147 20.75 9.16 -10.24
CA GLU A 147 20.94 9.66 -8.87
C GLU A 147 19.91 10.73 -8.50
N LYS A 148 19.55 11.63 -9.43
CA LYS A 148 18.46 12.60 -9.21
C LYS A 148 17.10 11.93 -9.00
N ASN A 149 16.80 10.91 -9.81
CA ASN A 149 15.56 10.16 -9.68
C ASN A 149 15.52 9.39 -8.35
N ASN A 150 16.64 8.77 -7.94
CA ASN A 150 16.76 8.11 -6.66
C ASN A 150 16.56 9.08 -5.49
N TYR A 151 17.15 10.28 -5.57
CA TYR A 151 16.97 11.33 -4.58
C TYR A 151 15.49 11.71 -4.42
N ASN A 152 14.78 11.91 -5.54
CA ASN A 152 13.36 12.26 -5.53
C ASN A 152 12.49 11.11 -4.96
N ASN A 153 12.80 9.88 -5.30
CA ASN A 153 12.11 8.71 -4.76
C ASN A 153 12.29 8.60 -3.25
N LEU A 154 13.53 8.70 -2.76
CA LEU A 154 13.83 8.69 -1.33
C LEU A 154 13.11 9.82 -0.57
N LYS A 155 13.08 11.03 -1.16
CA LYS A 155 12.35 12.16 -0.58
C LYS A 155 10.87 11.86 -0.42
N ASN A 156 10.23 11.30 -1.46
CA ASN A 156 8.82 10.92 -1.42
C ASN A 156 8.56 9.82 -0.38
N ASP A 157 9.46 8.84 -0.26
CA ASP A 157 9.33 7.76 0.72
C ASP A 157 9.49 8.27 2.17
N ILE A 158 10.43 9.17 2.41
CA ILE A 158 10.60 9.84 3.72
C ILE A 158 9.35 10.63 4.08
N GLU A 159 8.75 11.33 3.13
CA GLU A 159 7.53 12.09 3.35
C GLU A 159 6.35 11.19 3.71
N LYS A 160 6.15 10.08 2.98
CA LYS A 160 5.13 9.06 3.30
C LYS A 160 5.31 8.49 4.70
N ILE A 161 6.54 8.11 5.08
CA ILE A 161 6.85 7.59 6.41
C ILE A 161 6.56 8.65 7.47
N SER A 162 6.94 9.90 7.25
CA SER A 162 6.68 11.01 8.17
C SER A 162 5.18 11.22 8.41
N VAL A 163 4.35 11.14 7.36
CA VAL A 163 2.88 11.23 7.48
C VAL A 163 2.35 10.06 8.30
N THR A 164 2.85 8.85 8.05
CA THR A 164 2.44 7.65 8.78
C THR A 164 2.80 7.74 10.27
N ILE A 165 4.02 8.18 10.61
CA ILE A 165 4.46 8.37 12.01
C ILE A 165 3.57 9.37 12.76
N LYS A 166 3.10 10.42 12.08
CA LYS A 166 2.19 11.42 12.68
C LYS A 166 0.78 10.88 12.89
N GLY A 167 0.36 9.89 12.11
CA GLY A 167 -0.95 9.25 12.22
C GLY A 167 -1.03 8.20 13.33
N ILE A 168 0.10 7.63 13.76
CA ILE A 168 0.26 6.66 14.85
C ILE A 168 0.58 7.41 16.15
#